data_373820d86fb3cbb43924eb5fc339cd00
#
_entry.id   373820d86fb3cbb43924eb5fc339cd00
#
_cell.length_a   1.000
_cell.length_b   1.000
_cell.length_c   1.000
_cell.angle_alpha   90.00
_cell.angle_beta   90.00
_cell.angle_gamma   90.00
#
_symmetry.space_group_name_H-M   'P 1'
#
loop_
_entity.id
_entity.type
_entity.pdbx_description
1 polymer ?
#
loop_
_entity_poly.entity_id
_entity_poly.type
_entity_poly.pdbx_seq_one_letter_code
_entity_poly.pdbx_strand_id
1 'polypeptide(L)'
;DMGLKILILGSGGREHAISWIISKSKREIEKIYVMPGNAGTLSEKNVFNIECDINNHQAVLNFALENNIDLTIVGPEVPLVEGISDLFEENNLNIFGPKKYFAQLEGSKVFSKNFMDSNSLPTARYKEFDDSKKAKDYLNDKKMPIVIKYDGLAAGKGVDICETIDAAKNSIDNLLKPEEKIIIEDFIKGIELSAIYICNPNANKKNIGLTWIKDYKSRDEYNSGPNTGGMGAVTHPFCAYKKNDIYSLNVEIEKILIKTIVAINNGSGTTSRYNGFMYLGLMISTHDDKPYLLEYNCRMGDPETQNILMYLDKNEVDFLDLIGFDNSQYPDNFNLSFIDNKKYSGYCCTIVLAATGYPEKPIKDFYIDLSQLEENEFVKVFHAGTQINNGSLKVTGGRILSVNTYGEDKQSAIDTAYESISKIKAYTDSDLKNEDDSLVFFRSDIGS
;
A
#
# COMPACT_ATOMS: atom_id res chain seq x y z
N ASP A 1 29.79 19.50 0.17
CA ASP A 1 28.44 19.22 -0.34
C ASP A 1 27.55 18.94 0.86
N MET A 2 26.45 19.69 1.00
CA MET A 2 25.44 19.40 2.01
C MET A 2 24.65 18.17 1.59
N GLY A 3 24.35 17.28 2.54
CA GLY A 3 23.58 16.08 2.27
C GLY A 3 22.13 16.37 1.85
N LEU A 4 21.42 15.34 1.39
CA LEU A 4 20.04 15.44 0.90
C LEU A 4 19.05 15.68 2.03
N LYS A 5 18.04 16.51 1.76
CA LYS A 5 16.87 16.73 2.61
C LYS A 5 15.63 16.13 1.92
N ILE A 6 15.03 15.14 2.55
CA ILE A 6 13.90 14.40 2.02
C ILE A 6 12.66 14.68 2.89
N LEU A 7 11.52 14.85 2.26
CA LEU A 7 10.22 14.97 2.93
C LEU A 7 9.34 13.77 2.55
N ILE A 8 8.76 13.11 3.56
CA ILE A 8 7.83 12.00 3.38
C ILE A 8 6.48 12.42 3.98
N LEU A 9 5.41 12.31 3.19
CA LEU A 9 4.07 12.64 3.65
C LEU A 9 3.34 11.38 4.14
N GLY A 10 2.80 11.44 5.34
CA GLY A 10 2.02 10.38 5.96
C GLY A 10 2.49 10.03 7.36
N SER A 11 1.74 9.13 8.01
CA SER A 11 1.96 8.77 9.43
C SER A 11 1.90 7.26 9.70
N GLY A 12 1.77 6.44 8.68
CA GLY A 12 1.59 5.00 8.82
C GLY A 12 2.89 4.19 8.77
N GLY A 13 2.73 2.88 8.81
CA GLY A 13 3.84 1.94 8.72
C GLY A 13 4.58 2.02 7.38
N ARG A 14 3.87 2.31 6.31
CA ARG A 14 4.44 2.57 4.99
C ARG A 14 5.45 3.73 5.04
N GLU A 15 5.10 4.85 5.64
CA GLU A 15 5.95 6.03 5.76
C GLU A 15 7.12 5.78 6.71
N HIS A 16 6.91 5.03 7.78
CA HIS A 16 8.01 4.59 8.64
C HIS A 16 9.02 3.76 7.84
N ALA A 17 8.55 2.78 7.09
CA ALA A 17 9.42 1.93 6.26
C ALA A 17 10.18 2.73 5.20
N ILE A 18 9.53 3.70 4.55
CA ILE A 18 10.19 4.58 3.56
C ILE A 18 11.28 5.43 4.23
N SER A 19 11.01 6.01 5.39
CA SER A 19 12.02 6.79 6.13
C SER A 19 13.22 5.94 6.54
N TRP A 20 12.96 4.72 6.97
CA TRP A 20 13.98 3.75 7.35
C TRP A 20 14.88 3.37 6.18
N ILE A 21 14.30 2.99 5.03
CA ILE A 21 15.12 2.58 3.88
C ILE A 21 15.93 3.74 3.30
N ILE A 22 15.40 4.95 3.29
CA ILE A 22 16.12 6.14 2.83
C ILE A 22 17.27 6.47 3.78
N SER A 23 17.10 6.28 5.10
CA SER A 23 18.17 6.49 6.09
C SER A 23 19.38 5.56 5.84
N LYS A 24 19.18 4.47 5.12
CA LYS A 24 20.20 3.47 4.75
C LYS A 24 20.79 3.69 3.35
N SER A 25 20.40 4.76 2.67
CA SER A 25 20.94 5.08 1.34
C SER A 25 22.46 5.24 1.36
N LYS A 26 23.09 4.89 0.25
CA LYS A 26 24.53 5.16 0.02
C LYS A 26 24.83 6.66 -0.15
N ARG A 27 23.79 7.46 -0.45
CA ARG A 27 23.90 8.91 -0.55
C ARG A 27 24.00 9.54 0.83
N GLU A 28 24.66 10.69 0.90
CA GLU A 28 24.66 11.46 2.15
C GLU A 28 23.28 12.05 2.40
N ILE A 29 22.63 11.60 3.47
CA ILE A 29 21.33 12.08 3.90
C ILE A 29 21.52 13.02 5.10
N GLU A 30 21.21 14.30 4.92
CA GLU A 30 21.28 15.27 5.99
C GLU A 30 20.07 15.14 6.92
N LYS A 31 18.87 15.19 6.36
CA LYS A 31 17.61 15.10 7.11
C LYS A 31 16.52 14.39 6.31
N ILE A 32 15.72 13.62 7.01
CA ILE A 32 14.47 13.07 6.53
C ILE A 32 13.36 13.61 7.42
N TYR A 33 12.44 14.37 6.85
CA TYR A 33 11.26 14.84 7.55
C TYR A 33 10.08 13.95 7.22
N VAL A 34 9.32 13.54 8.23
CA VAL A 34 8.07 12.78 8.04
C VAL A 34 6.91 13.61 8.59
N MET A 35 5.91 13.80 7.79
CA MET A 35 4.82 14.74 8.08
C MET A 35 3.47 14.02 8.05
N PRO A 36 2.81 13.74 9.18
CA PRO A 36 3.27 14.06 10.53
C PRO A 36 4.19 13.03 11.18
N GLY A 37 4.34 11.83 10.61
CA GLY A 37 5.11 10.74 11.22
C GLY A 37 4.40 10.04 12.37
N ASN A 38 5.12 9.19 13.08
CA ASN A 38 4.62 8.45 14.24
C ASN A 38 5.77 8.18 15.24
N ALA A 39 5.51 7.37 16.26
CA ALA A 39 6.53 7.06 17.28
C ALA A 39 7.76 6.36 16.70
N GLY A 40 7.58 5.49 15.68
CA GLY A 40 8.67 4.73 15.08
C GLY A 40 9.59 5.58 14.22
N THR A 41 9.06 6.57 13.51
CA THR A 41 9.88 7.46 12.67
C THR A 41 10.87 8.27 13.49
N LEU A 42 10.54 8.60 14.74
CA LEU A 42 11.44 9.29 15.67
C LEU A 42 12.69 8.48 16.02
N SER A 43 12.65 7.15 15.91
CA SER A 43 13.77 6.28 16.27
C SER A 43 14.76 6.04 15.15
N GLU A 44 14.44 6.47 13.92
CA GLU A 44 15.31 6.26 12.77
C GLU A 44 16.38 7.37 12.65
N LYS A 45 17.53 7.00 12.09
CA LYS A 45 18.67 7.91 11.94
C LYS A 45 18.34 9.08 11.01
N ASN A 46 18.59 10.30 11.48
CA ASN A 46 18.36 11.56 10.75
C ASN A 46 16.89 11.80 10.35
N VAL A 47 15.95 11.16 11.04
CA VAL A 47 14.51 11.30 10.79
C VAL A 47 13.87 12.19 11.84
N PHE A 48 13.03 13.13 11.41
CA PHE A 48 12.34 14.12 12.22
C PHE A 48 10.86 14.16 11.87
N ASN A 49 10.00 14.13 12.88
CA ASN A 49 8.57 14.33 12.69
C ASN A 49 8.24 15.81 12.64
N ILE A 50 7.37 16.18 11.70
CA ILE A 50 6.86 17.55 11.54
C ILE A 50 5.34 17.50 11.66
N GLU A 51 4.83 18.13 12.70
CA GLU A 51 3.39 18.24 12.89
C GLU A 51 2.81 19.20 11.85
N CYS A 52 2.04 18.64 10.93
CA CYS A 52 1.37 19.37 9.87
C CYS A 52 0.23 18.52 9.31
N ASP A 53 -0.88 19.17 9.02
CA ASP A 53 -1.96 18.54 8.24
C ASP A 53 -1.56 18.51 6.77
N ILE A 54 -1.27 17.33 6.25
CA ILE A 54 -0.85 17.14 4.86
C ILE A 54 -1.95 17.44 3.84
N ASN A 55 -3.20 17.57 4.26
CA ASN A 55 -4.29 18.05 3.41
C ASN A 55 -4.24 19.57 3.20
N ASN A 56 -3.50 20.31 4.02
CA ASN A 56 -3.16 21.70 3.77
C ASN A 56 -1.93 21.77 2.86
N HIS A 57 -2.15 21.69 1.55
CA HIS A 57 -1.09 21.62 0.54
C HIS A 57 -0.18 22.86 0.56
N GLN A 58 -0.76 24.04 0.84
CA GLN A 58 0.04 25.26 0.92
C GLN A 58 1.03 25.22 2.09
N ALA A 59 0.62 24.67 3.23
CA ALA A 59 1.52 24.51 4.39
C ALA A 59 2.65 23.50 4.08
N VAL A 60 2.33 22.43 3.39
CA VAL A 60 3.34 21.45 2.96
C VAL A 60 4.33 22.08 1.97
N LEU A 61 3.83 22.81 0.99
CA LEU A 61 4.66 23.54 0.02
C LEU A 61 5.57 24.55 0.71
N ASN A 62 5.05 25.35 1.62
CA ASN A 62 5.82 26.35 2.35
C ASN A 62 6.96 25.70 3.13
N PHE A 63 6.67 24.60 3.82
CA PHE A 63 7.70 23.83 4.53
C PHE A 63 8.80 23.35 3.59
N ALA A 64 8.44 22.80 2.44
CA ALA A 64 9.39 22.29 1.45
C ALA A 64 10.30 23.39 0.91
N LEU A 65 9.73 24.57 0.63
CA LEU A 65 10.49 25.74 0.15
C LEU A 65 11.43 26.29 1.24
N GLU A 66 10.92 26.50 2.45
CA GLU A 66 11.69 27.05 3.58
C GLU A 66 12.83 26.16 4.03
N ASN A 67 12.67 24.84 3.90
CA ASN A 67 13.66 23.86 4.32
C ASN A 67 14.54 23.33 3.17
N ASN A 68 14.40 23.86 1.96
CA ASN A 68 15.16 23.45 0.78
C ASN A 68 15.10 21.93 0.57
N ILE A 69 13.90 21.37 0.53
CA ILE A 69 13.67 19.94 0.33
C ILE A 69 14.08 19.53 -1.09
N ASP A 70 14.93 18.53 -1.20
CA ASP A 70 15.43 18.02 -2.47
C ASP A 70 14.44 17.07 -3.16
N LEU A 71 13.67 16.32 -2.37
CA LEU A 71 12.66 15.37 -2.86
C LEU A 71 11.55 15.20 -1.84
N THR A 72 10.31 15.22 -2.30
CA THR A 72 9.13 14.85 -1.51
C THR A 72 8.56 13.54 -2.04
N ILE A 73 8.26 12.61 -1.13
CA ILE A 73 7.62 11.32 -1.45
C ILE A 73 6.25 11.29 -0.78
N VAL A 74 5.21 11.03 -1.56
CA VAL A 74 3.84 10.99 -1.07
C VAL A 74 3.47 9.56 -0.70
N GLY A 75 3.16 9.33 0.57
CA GLY A 75 2.72 8.02 1.05
C GLY A 75 1.25 7.73 0.74
N PRO A 76 0.28 8.52 1.26
CA PRO A 76 -1.15 8.28 1.08
C PRO A 76 -1.70 8.87 -0.21
N GLU A 77 -2.89 8.42 -0.58
CA GLU A 77 -3.57 8.78 -1.83
C GLU A 77 -4.25 10.15 -1.83
N VAL A 78 -4.79 10.59 -0.71
CA VAL A 78 -5.60 11.82 -0.65
C VAL A 78 -4.87 13.04 -1.19
N PRO A 79 -3.63 13.34 -0.78
CA PRO A 79 -2.89 14.48 -1.33
C PRO A 79 -2.66 14.38 -2.84
N LEU A 80 -2.47 13.17 -3.37
CA LEU A 80 -2.27 12.95 -4.81
C LEU A 80 -3.55 13.25 -5.59
N VAL A 81 -4.68 12.72 -5.13
CA VAL A 81 -5.99 12.95 -5.72
C VAL A 81 -6.37 14.44 -5.71
N GLU A 82 -5.95 15.15 -4.68
CA GLU A 82 -6.20 16.58 -4.51
C GLU A 82 -5.17 17.49 -5.21
N GLY A 83 -4.12 16.93 -5.83
CA GLY A 83 -3.23 17.66 -6.72
C GLY A 83 -1.96 18.22 -6.09
N ILE A 84 -1.44 17.64 -5.00
CA ILE A 84 -0.20 18.12 -4.38
C ILE A 84 1.00 18.07 -5.33
N SER A 85 1.07 17.05 -6.19
CA SER A 85 2.16 16.93 -7.17
C SER A 85 2.13 18.02 -8.21
N ASP A 86 0.93 18.44 -8.65
CA ASP A 86 0.76 19.59 -9.55
C ASP A 86 1.30 20.88 -8.91
N LEU A 87 0.93 21.14 -7.67
CA LEU A 87 1.38 22.31 -6.91
C LEU A 87 2.90 22.34 -6.74
N PHE A 88 3.51 21.21 -6.43
CA PHE A 88 4.97 21.13 -6.25
C PHE A 88 5.72 21.33 -7.55
N GLU A 89 5.24 20.75 -8.65
CA GLU A 89 5.85 20.93 -9.96
C GLU A 89 5.77 22.39 -10.44
N GLU A 90 4.64 23.06 -10.22
CA GLU A 90 4.47 24.48 -10.52
C GLU A 90 5.46 25.36 -9.76
N ASN A 91 5.98 24.90 -8.64
CA ASN A 91 6.98 25.58 -7.81
C ASN A 91 8.40 25.00 -7.98
N ASN A 92 8.64 24.22 -9.02
CA ASN A 92 9.93 23.62 -9.36
C ASN A 92 10.52 22.74 -8.25
N LEU A 93 9.67 22.07 -7.49
CA LEU A 93 10.04 21.09 -6.46
C LEU A 93 9.88 19.68 -6.98
N ASN A 94 10.89 18.84 -6.71
CA ASN A 94 10.83 17.43 -7.02
C ASN A 94 9.83 16.73 -6.08
N ILE A 95 8.94 15.96 -6.66
CA ILE A 95 7.97 15.15 -5.94
C ILE A 95 7.81 13.82 -6.63
N PHE A 96 7.82 12.72 -5.87
CA PHE A 96 7.54 11.38 -6.37
C PHE A 96 6.12 11.00 -5.99
N GLY A 97 5.24 11.08 -6.97
CA GLY A 97 3.82 10.84 -6.89
C GLY A 97 3.13 11.42 -8.12
N PRO A 98 2.11 10.75 -8.67
CA PRO A 98 1.44 11.21 -9.89
C PRO A 98 0.62 12.47 -9.65
N LYS A 99 0.47 13.27 -10.70
CA LYS A 99 -0.40 14.44 -10.70
C LYS A 99 -1.88 14.06 -10.59
N LYS A 100 -2.71 15.03 -10.26
CA LYS A 100 -4.15 14.86 -10.06
C LYS A 100 -4.86 14.11 -11.17
N TYR A 101 -4.54 14.42 -12.42
CA TYR A 101 -5.16 13.73 -13.56
C TYR A 101 -4.92 12.21 -13.50
N PHE A 102 -3.68 11.80 -13.27
CA PHE A 102 -3.30 10.39 -13.21
C PHE A 102 -3.84 9.69 -11.95
N ALA A 103 -3.93 10.44 -10.85
CA ALA A 103 -4.45 9.93 -9.58
C ALA A 103 -5.94 9.60 -9.62
N GLN A 104 -6.68 10.02 -10.64
CA GLN A 104 -8.07 9.61 -10.86
C GLN A 104 -8.22 8.09 -10.99
N LEU A 105 -7.18 7.38 -11.43
CA LEU A 105 -7.19 5.92 -11.49
C LEU A 105 -7.46 5.27 -10.12
N GLU A 106 -7.08 5.93 -9.02
CA GLU A 106 -7.45 5.52 -7.67
C GLU A 106 -8.62 6.34 -7.11
N GLY A 107 -8.66 7.63 -7.38
CA GLY A 107 -9.63 8.55 -6.79
C GLY A 107 -11.07 8.36 -7.25
N SER A 108 -11.29 7.77 -8.42
CA SER A 108 -12.61 7.45 -8.94
C SER A 108 -12.67 6.04 -9.51
N LYS A 109 -13.47 5.19 -8.91
CA LYS A 109 -13.69 3.82 -9.40
C LYS A 109 -14.45 3.80 -10.73
N VAL A 110 -15.34 4.76 -10.94
CA VAL A 110 -16.04 4.95 -12.23
C VAL A 110 -15.04 5.32 -13.33
N PHE A 111 -14.19 6.31 -13.09
CA PHE A 111 -13.13 6.67 -14.02
C PHE A 111 -12.22 5.48 -14.34
N SER A 112 -11.79 4.77 -13.30
CA SER A 112 -10.91 3.61 -13.40
C SER A 112 -11.53 2.49 -14.25
N LYS A 113 -12.77 2.11 -13.99
CA LYS A 113 -13.48 1.07 -14.74
C LYS A 113 -13.74 1.46 -16.20
N ASN A 114 -14.17 2.68 -16.44
CA ASN A 114 -14.36 3.19 -17.79
C ASN A 114 -13.05 3.26 -18.56
N PHE A 115 -11.96 3.63 -17.89
CA PHE A 115 -10.61 3.58 -18.45
C PHE A 115 -10.19 2.15 -18.83
N MET A 116 -10.41 1.18 -17.95
CA MET A 116 -10.11 -0.23 -18.23
C MET A 116 -10.88 -0.75 -19.44
N ASP A 117 -12.17 -0.46 -19.49
CA ASP A 117 -13.05 -0.89 -20.57
C ASP A 117 -12.66 -0.24 -21.91
N SER A 118 -12.47 1.05 -21.94
CA SER A 118 -12.08 1.80 -23.13
C SER A 118 -10.73 1.38 -23.71
N ASN A 119 -9.86 0.81 -22.90
CA ASN A 119 -8.54 0.35 -23.32
C ASN A 119 -8.43 -1.17 -23.42
N SER A 120 -9.56 -1.88 -23.38
CA SER A 120 -9.63 -3.34 -23.50
C SER A 120 -8.71 -4.05 -22.49
N LEU A 121 -8.66 -3.55 -21.26
CA LEU A 121 -7.94 -4.18 -20.16
C LEU A 121 -8.81 -5.27 -19.52
N PRO A 122 -8.22 -6.40 -19.10
CA PRO A 122 -9.00 -7.47 -18.49
C PRO A 122 -9.49 -7.05 -17.10
N THR A 123 -10.79 -6.98 -16.92
CA THR A 123 -11.45 -6.67 -15.64
C THR A 123 -12.81 -7.36 -15.57
N ALA A 124 -13.40 -7.44 -14.37
CA ALA A 124 -14.74 -7.99 -14.20
C ALA A 124 -15.79 -7.14 -14.93
N ARG A 125 -16.85 -7.79 -15.41
CA ARG A 125 -18.02 -7.07 -15.93
C ARG A 125 -18.58 -6.18 -14.83
N TYR A 126 -18.98 -4.96 -15.20
CA TYR A 126 -19.47 -3.98 -14.25
C TYR A 126 -20.55 -3.11 -14.85
N LYS A 127 -21.29 -2.46 -13.98
CA LYS A 127 -22.20 -1.37 -14.33
C LYS A 127 -22.25 -0.33 -13.22
N GLU A 128 -22.28 0.94 -13.61
CA GLU A 128 -22.41 2.06 -12.66
C GLU A 128 -23.88 2.42 -12.42
N PHE A 129 -24.18 2.88 -11.20
CA PHE A 129 -25.51 3.30 -10.79
C PHE A 129 -25.47 4.54 -9.91
N ASP A 130 -26.42 5.45 -10.15
CA ASP A 130 -26.72 6.60 -9.31
C ASP A 130 -28.15 6.53 -8.72
N ASP A 131 -28.87 5.47 -9.03
CA ASP A 131 -30.26 5.23 -8.62
C ASP A 131 -30.36 3.87 -7.92
N SER A 132 -30.86 3.88 -6.67
CA SER A 132 -30.95 2.69 -5.85
C SER A 132 -31.89 1.65 -6.43
N LYS A 133 -33.03 2.03 -7.00
CA LYS A 133 -33.99 1.11 -7.58
C LYS A 133 -33.40 0.38 -8.81
N LYS A 134 -32.79 1.14 -9.70
CA LYS A 134 -32.10 0.57 -10.89
C LYS A 134 -30.99 -0.39 -10.50
N ALA A 135 -30.21 -0.02 -9.47
CA ALA A 135 -29.15 -0.87 -8.95
C ALA A 135 -29.69 -2.20 -8.41
N LYS A 136 -30.76 -2.13 -7.61
CA LYS A 136 -31.42 -3.33 -7.06
C LYS A 136 -32.05 -4.20 -8.13
N ASP A 137 -32.70 -3.60 -9.13
CA ASP A 137 -33.30 -4.34 -10.25
C ASP A 137 -32.21 -5.08 -11.07
N TYR A 138 -31.02 -4.49 -11.22
CA TYR A 138 -29.91 -5.13 -11.90
C TYR A 138 -29.44 -6.43 -11.22
N LEU A 139 -29.62 -6.57 -9.93
CA LEU A 139 -29.25 -7.78 -9.18
C LEU A 139 -30.11 -9.01 -9.53
N ASN A 140 -31.33 -8.83 -10.08
CA ASN A 140 -32.27 -9.92 -10.34
C ASN A 140 -31.73 -10.99 -11.28
N ASP A 141 -30.87 -10.59 -12.24
CA ASP A 141 -30.27 -11.49 -13.24
C ASP A 141 -28.83 -11.86 -12.91
N LYS A 142 -28.35 -11.50 -11.72
CA LYS A 142 -26.96 -11.72 -11.32
C LYS A 142 -26.79 -12.94 -10.43
N LYS A 143 -25.68 -13.64 -10.63
CA LYS A 143 -25.25 -14.73 -9.73
C LYS A 143 -24.46 -14.16 -8.56
N MET A 144 -24.70 -14.69 -7.39
CA MET A 144 -23.92 -14.38 -6.20
C MET A 144 -22.67 -15.29 -6.13
N PRO A 145 -21.58 -14.83 -5.53
CA PRO A 145 -21.41 -13.50 -4.95
C PRO A 145 -21.31 -12.38 -5.98
N ILE A 146 -21.56 -11.15 -5.54
CA ILE A 146 -21.45 -9.92 -6.33
C ILE A 146 -20.63 -8.88 -5.56
N VAL A 147 -19.95 -7.99 -6.26
CA VAL A 147 -19.13 -6.94 -5.63
C VAL A 147 -19.78 -5.58 -5.83
N ILE A 148 -19.92 -4.81 -4.76
CA ILE A 148 -20.47 -3.46 -4.79
C ILE A 148 -19.38 -2.51 -4.28
N LYS A 149 -19.05 -1.50 -5.08
CA LYS A 149 -18.00 -0.52 -4.79
C LYS A 149 -18.57 0.90 -4.78
N TYR A 150 -18.24 1.64 -3.74
CA TYR A 150 -18.47 3.09 -3.70
C TYR A 150 -17.50 3.81 -4.65
N ASP A 151 -17.99 4.82 -5.36
CA ASP A 151 -17.15 5.64 -6.21
C ASP A 151 -16.43 6.72 -5.38
N GLY A 152 -15.14 6.56 -5.20
CA GLY A 152 -14.30 7.48 -4.45
C GLY A 152 -13.36 6.79 -3.48
N LEU A 153 -12.69 7.59 -2.66
CA LEU A 153 -11.79 7.12 -1.61
C LEU A 153 -12.59 6.79 -0.36
N ALA A 154 -12.50 5.57 0.13
CA ALA A 154 -13.24 5.11 1.29
C ALA A 154 -12.37 4.35 2.32
N ALA A 155 -11.05 4.49 2.25
CA ALA A 155 -10.09 3.87 3.18
C ALA A 155 -10.34 2.37 3.39
N GLY A 156 -10.61 1.63 2.32
CA GLY A 156 -10.90 0.19 2.35
C GLY A 156 -12.32 -0.19 2.76
N LYS A 157 -13.18 0.76 3.10
CA LYS A 157 -14.56 0.53 3.56
C LYS A 157 -15.62 0.62 2.47
N GLY A 158 -15.22 0.98 1.26
CA GLY A 158 -16.14 1.21 0.13
C GLY A 158 -16.29 0.02 -0.80
N VAL A 159 -15.94 -1.18 -0.39
CA VAL A 159 -16.05 -2.41 -1.19
C VAL A 159 -16.72 -3.50 -0.36
N ASP A 160 -17.85 -4.00 -0.84
CA ASP A 160 -18.57 -5.11 -0.23
C ASP A 160 -18.66 -6.29 -1.19
N ILE A 161 -18.25 -7.46 -0.72
CA ILE A 161 -18.50 -8.74 -1.39
C ILE A 161 -19.76 -9.34 -0.80
N CYS A 162 -20.83 -9.43 -1.59
CA CYS A 162 -22.13 -9.83 -1.13
C CYS A 162 -22.45 -11.25 -1.58
N GLU A 163 -22.64 -12.15 -0.62
CA GLU A 163 -22.93 -13.57 -0.86
C GLU A 163 -24.42 -13.84 -1.19
N THR A 164 -25.30 -12.90 -0.84
CA THR A 164 -26.74 -13.01 -1.05
C THR A 164 -27.32 -11.73 -1.67
N ILE A 165 -28.46 -11.85 -2.33
CA ILE A 165 -29.17 -10.69 -2.90
C ILE A 165 -29.58 -9.70 -1.80
N ASP A 166 -30.00 -10.17 -0.63
CA ASP A 166 -30.37 -9.30 0.48
C ASP A 166 -29.18 -8.52 1.01
N ALA A 167 -28.02 -9.18 1.16
CA ALA A 167 -26.78 -8.49 1.53
C ALA A 167 -26.39 -7.44 0.48
N ALA A 168 -26.54 -7.75 -0.82
CA ALA A 168 -26.26 -6.80 -1.89
C ALA A 168 -27.20 -5.59 -1.88
N LYS A 169 -28.50 -5.80 -1.64
CA LYS A 169 -29.47 -4.70 -1.50
C LYS A 169 -29.14 -3.81 -0.30
N ASN A 170 -28.76 -4.39 0.82
CA ASN A 170 -28.34 -3.63 2.01
C ASN A 170 -27.06 -2.83 1.75
N SER A 171 -26.11 -3.41 1.04
CA SER A 171 -24.88 -2.72 0.62
C SER A 171 -25.20 -1.51 -0.28
N ILE A 172 -26.10 -1.65 -1.24
CA ILE A 172 -26.56 -0.54 -2.08
C ILE A 172 -27.12 0.58 -1.23
N ASP A 173 -27.99 0.27 -0.26
CA ASP A 173 -28.58 1.27 0.63
C ASP A 173 -27.53 1.97 1.49
N ASN A 174 -26.47 1.28 1.88
CA ASN A 174 -25.40 1.83 2.71
C ASN A 174 -24.38 2.67 1.91
N LEU A 175 -24.04 2.24 0.71
CA LEU A 175 -22.98 2.86 -0.09
C LEU A 175 -23.48 3.93 -1.06
N LEU A 176 -24.68 3.80 -1.59
CA LEU A 176 -25.25 4.76 -2.54
C LEU A 176 -25.98 5.88 -1.80
N LYS A 177 -25.33 7.02 -1.70
CA LYS A 177 -25.91 8.24 -1.13
C LYS A 177 -26.39 9.19 -2.24
N PRO A 178 -27.26 10.19 -1.93
CA PRO A 178 -27.68 11.19 -2.89
C PRO A 178 -26.46 11.85 -3.58
N GLU A 179 -26.54 12.02 -4.91
CA GLU A 179 -25.52 12.61 -5.76
C GLU A 179 -24.20 11.81 -5.86
N GLU A 180 -24.19 10.60 -5.34
CA GLU A 180 -23.06 9.68 -5.43
C GLU A 180 -23.31 8.55 -6.42
N LYS A 181 -22.28 7.77 -6.70
CA LYS A 181 -22.35 6.60 -7.57
C LYS A 181 -21.77 5.37 -6.91
N ILE A 182 -22.25 4.21 -7.35
CA ILE A 182 -21.68 2.91 -7.03
C ILE A 182 -21.39 2.15 -8.30
N ILE A 183 -20.53 1.15 -8.19
CA ILE A 183 -20.27 0.16 -9.21
C ILE A 183 -20.74 -1.19 -8.67
N ILE A 184 -21.48 -1.93 -9.50
CA ILE A 184 -21.77 -3.35 -9.28
C ILE A 184 -20.95 -4.13 -10.27
N GLU A 185 -20.11 -5.04 -9.79
CA GLU A 185 -19.27 -5.86 -10.64
C GLU A 185 -19.38 -7.35 -10.31
N ASP A 186 -19.16 -8.18 -11.33
CA ASP A 186 -19.14 -9.63 -11.16
C ASP A 186 -17.96 -10.04 -10.27
N PHE A 187 -18.18 -11.03 -9.44
CA PHE A 187 -17.12 -11.58 -8.59
C PHE A 187 -16.23 -12.53 -9.41
N ILE A 188 -14.94 -12.35 -9.30
CA ILE A 188 -13.94 -13.25 -9.86
C ILE A 188 -13.33 -14.08 -8.74
N LYS A 189 -13.48 -15.40 -8.83
CA LYS A 189 -12.84 -16.32 -7.89
C LYS A 189 -11.40 -16.56 -8.31
N GLY A 190 -10.47 -16.43 -7.39
CA GLY A 190 -9.06 -16.63 -7.68
C GLY A 190 -8.15 -16.28 -6.53
N ILE A 191 -6.90 -16.04 -6.89
CA ILE A 191 -5.83 -15.62 -5.95
C ILE A 191 -5.56 -14.14 -6.17
N GLU A 192 -5.70 -13.34 -5.12
CA GLU A 192 -5.35 -11.92 -5.16
C GLU A 192 -3.83 -11.73 -5.18
N LEU A 193 -3.40 -10.77 -5.97
CA LEU A 193 -2.00 -10.44 -6.15
C LEU A 193 -1.83 -8.93 -6.28
N SER A 194 -0.87 -8.36 -5.56
CA SER A 194 -0.46 -6.98 -5.71
C SER A 194 0.82 -6.90 -6.53
N ALA A 195 0.75 -6.26 -7.70
CA ALA A 195 1.90 -5.99 -8.54
C ALA A 195 2.16 -4.49 -8.56
N ILE A 196 3.27 -4.08 -7.96
CA ILE A 196 3.63 -2.67 -7.79
C ILE A 196 4.81 -2.34 -8.69
N TYR A 197 4.69 -1.22 -9.40
CA TYR A 197 5.71 -0.72 -10.32
C TYR A 197 6.15 0.68 -9.93
N ILE A 198 7.43 0.95 -10.14
CA ILE A 198 7.98 2.29 -10.13
C ILE A 198 7.94 2.81 -11.56
N CYS A 199 7.25 3.92 -11.78
CA CYS A 199 7.13 4.57 -13.08
C CYS A 199 7.84 5.92 -13.02
N ASN A 200 8.94 6.04 -13.76
CA ASN A 200 9.69 7.27 -13.88
C ASN A 200 9.97 7.54 -15.37
N PRO A 201 9.32 8.55 -15.96
CA PRO A 201 9.46 8.82 -17.40
C PRO A 201 10.86 9.32 -17.79
N ASN A 202 11.65 9.77 -16.84
CA ASN A 202 13.00 10.31 -17.07
C ASN A 202 14.10 9.24 -16.91
N ALA A 203 13.77 8.06 -16.39
CA ALA A 203 14.72 6.96 -16.24
C ALA A 203 14.94 6.23 -17.57
N ASN A 204 16.13 5.60 -17.72
CA ASN A 204 16.41 4.73 -18.87
C ASN A 204 15.48 3.50 -18.91
N LYS A 205 15.12 2.96 -17.75
CA LYS A 205 14.04 1.99 -17.57
C LYS A 205 12.85 2.71 -16.94
N LYS A 206 11.84 2.98 -17.75
CA LYS A 206 10.70 3.82 -17.33
C LYS A 206 9.77 3.14 -16.34
N ASN A 207 9.70 1.82 -16.36
CA ASN A 207 8.85 1.05 -15.48
C ASN A 207 9.64 -0.11 -14.88
N ILE A 208 9.67 -0.20 -13.55
CA ILE A 208 10.36 -1.26 -12.83
C ILE A 208 9.36 -1.96 -11.92
N GLY A 209 9.16 -3.27 -12.16
CA GLY A 209 8.36 -4.11 -11.29
C GLY A 209 9.10 -4.42 -9.99
N LEU A 210 8.39 -4.24 -8.89
CA LEU A 210 8.80 -4.72 -7.58
C LEU A 210 8.36 -6.18 -7.40
N THR A 211 8.81 -6.80 -6.33
CA THR A 211 8.37 -8.15 -5.99
C THR A 211 6.85 -8.19 -5.81
N TRP A 212 6.18 -9.25 -6.29
CA TRP A 212 4.74 -9.39 -6.09
C TRP A 212 4.44 -9.70 -4.63
N ILE A 213 3.33 -9.21 -4.14
CA ILE A 213 2.92 -9.35 -2.75
C ILE A 213 1.52 -9.95 -2.68
N LYS A 214 1.35 -10.89 -1.75
CA LYS A 214 0.03 -11.29 -1.28
C LYS A 214 -0.25 -10.52 -0.01
N ASP A 215 -1.28 -9.66 -0.01
CA ASP A 215 -1.78 -9.00 1.18
C ASP A 215 -3.03 -9.73 1.73
N TYR A 216 -3.30 -9.53 3.00
CA TYR A 216 -4.40 -10.16 3.72
C TYR A 216 -5.36 -9.06 4.17
N LYS A 217 -6.38 -8.78 3.34
CA LYS A 217 -7.30 -7.64 3.53
C LYS A 217 -8.39 -7.89 4.54
N SER A 218 -8.83 -9.13 4.73
CA SER A 218 -9.84 -9.46 5.74
C SER A 218 -9.26 -9.41 7.15
N ARG A 219 -10.09 -8.97 8.09
CA ARG A 219 -9.68 -8.86 9.49
C ARG A 219 -9.31 -10.19 10.11
N ASP A 220 -10.06 -11.24 9.80
CA ASP A 220 -10.00 -12.52 10.49
C ASP A 220 -9.38 -13.62 9.63
N GLU A 221 -9.04 -14.73 10.28
CA GLU A 221 -8.48 -15.93 9.66
C GLU A 221 -9.39 -16.46 8.55
N TYR A 222 -8.81 -17.17 7.61
CA TYR A 222 -9.47 -17.74 6.42
C TYR A 222 -10.18 -16.69 5.56
N ASN A 223 -9.64 -15.46 5.54
CA ASN A 223 -10.18 -14.32 4.80
C ASN A 223 -11.65 -14.03 5.14
N SER A 224 -11.98 -14.13 6.41
CA SER A 224 -13.30 -13.83 6.95
C SER A 224 -13.35 -12.45 7.65
N GLY A 225 -14.57 -12.02 7.96
CA GLY A 225 -14.79 -10.73 8.59
C GLY A 225 -14.71 -9.54 7.61
N PRO A 226 -14.77 -8.31 8.13
CA PRO A 226 -14.78 -7.10 7.31
C PRO A 226 -13.42 -6.87 6.63
N ASN A 227 -13.45 -6.14 5.51
CA ASN A 227 -12.25 -5.63 4.87
C ASN A 227 -11.54 -4.61 5.74
N THR A 228 -10.22 -4.61 5.67
CA THR A 228 -9.33 -3.69 6.40
C THR A 228 -8.36 -3.01 5.44
N GLY A 229 -7.48 -2.18 5.97
CA GLY A 229 -6.35 -1.63 5.22
C GLY A 229 -5.26 -2.67 4.92
N GLY A 230 -5.30 -3.83 5.57
CA GLY A 230 -4.37 -4.95 5.45
C GLY A 230 -3.91 -5.44 6.81
N MET A 231 -3.98 -6.75 7.02
CA MET A 231 -3.61 -7.42 8.27
C MET A 231 -2.26 -8.12 8.19
N GLY A 232 -1.68 -8.16 7.01
CA GLY A 232 -0.38 -8.77 6.78
C GLY A 232 -0.06 -8.84 5.30
N ALA A 233 1.18 -9.17 5.00
CA ALA A 233 1.67 -9.34 3.64
C ALA A 233 2.80 -10.37 3.61
N VAL A 234 2.88 -11.10 2.51
CA VAL A 234 3.99 -11.99 2.26
C VAL A 234 4.59 -11.75 0.89
N THR A 235 5.91 -11.82 0.82
CA THR A 235 6.59 -11.86 -0.45
C THR A 235 6.08 -13.08 -1.18
N HIS A 236 5.40 -12.82 -2.22
CA HIS A 236 5.18 -13.74 -3.30
C HIS A 236 4.62 -15.14 -3.00
N PRO A 237 3.44 -15.45 -3.52
CA PRO A 237 2.82 -16.77 -3.40
C PRO A 237 3.33 -17.83 -4.41
N PHE A 238 4.46 -17.66 -5.05
CA PHE A 238 4.89 -18.45 -6.22
C PHE A 238 5.26 -19.89 -5.97
N CYS A 239 5.41 -20.31 -4.74
CA CYS A 239 5.61 -21.75 -4.47
C CYS A 239 4.44 -22.63 -4.96
N ALA A 240 3.29 -22.02 -5.32
CA ALA A 240 2.12 -22.71 -5.88
C ALA A 240 2.11 -22.83 -7.40
N TYR A 241 2.99 -22.12 -8.12
CA TYR A 241 3.00 -22.08 -9.58
C TYR A 241 4.23 -22.79 -10.15
N LYS A 242 4.05 -23.46 -11.30
CA LYS A 242 5.18 -23.96 -12.09
C LYS A 242 5.95 -22.78 -12.70
N LYS A 243 7.26 -22.91 -12.84
CA LYS A 243 8.13 -21.82 -13.33
C LYS A 243 7.65 -21.21 -14.66
N ASN A 244 7.24 -22.04 -15.60
CA ASN A 244 6.76 -21.59 -16.91
C ASN A 244 5.44 -20.80 -16.83
N ASP A 245 4.57 -21.16 -15.89
CA ASP A 245 3.29 -20.48 -15.68
C ASP A 245 3.51 -19.08 -15.08
N ILE A 246 4.55 -18.93 -14.25
CA ILE A 246 4.96 -17.65 -13.68
C ILE A 246 5.43 -16.69 -14.76
N TYR A 247 6.25 -17.15 -15.69
CA TYR A 247 6.70 -16.32 -16.82
C TYR A 247 5.54 -15.81 -17.66
N SER A 248 4.63 -16.70 -18.03
CA SER A 248 3.43 -16.34 -18.78
C SER A 248 2.59 -15.32 -18.03
N LEU A 249 2.40 -15.52 -16.73
CA LEU A 249 1.65 -14.60 -15.88
C LEU A 249 2.33 -13.23 -15.80
N ASN A 250 3.66 -13.19 -15.61
CA ASN A 250 4.40 -11.94 -15.59
C ASN A 250 4.27 -11.17 -16.91
N VAL A 251 4.35 -11.85 -18.04
CA VAL A 251 4.15 -11.25 -19.37
C VAL A 251 2.76 -10.61 -19.49
N GLU A 252 1.73 -11.31 -19.04
CA GLU A 252 0.35 -10.78 -19.08
C GLU A 252 0.17 -9.57 -18.16
N ILE A 253 0.77 -9.60 -16.97
CA ILE A 253 0.73 -8.47 -16.03
C ILE A 253 1.48 -7.26 -16.58
N GLU A 254 2.67 -7.46 -17.16
CA GLU A 254 3.44 -6.37 -17.79
C GLU A 254 2.69 -5.75 -18.97
N LYS A 255 1.97 -6.54 -19.75
CA LYS A 255 1.09 -6.02 -20.81
C LYS A 255 0.01 -5.10 -20.26
N ILE A 256 -0.60 -5.46 -19.13
CA ILE A 256 -1.58 -4.62 -18.44
C ILE A 256 -0.94 -3.30 -18.03
N LEU A 257 0.25 -3.34 -17.42
CA LEU A 257 0.97 -2.14 -17.02
C LEU A 257 1.28 -1.23 -18.21
N ILE A 258 1.89 -1.76 -19.25
CA ILE A 258 2.31 -0.98 -20.43
C ILE A 258 1.10 -0.33 -21.11
N LYS A 259 0.02 -1.09 -21.31
CA LYS A 259 -1.24 -0.54 -21.84
C LYS A 259 -1.77 0.59 -20.97
N THR A 260 -1.75 0.40 -19.66
CA THR A 260 -2.21 1.43 -18.71
C THR A 260 -1.39 2.70 -18.83
N ILE A 261 -0.06 2.60 -18.77
CA ILE A 261 0.83 3.76 -18.79
C ILE A 261 0.72 4.51 -20.12
N VAL A 262 0.72 3.81 -21.23
CA VAL A 262 0.56 4.43 -22.56
C VAL A 262 -0.79 5.16 -22.66
N ALA A 263 -1.87 4.51 -22.28
CA ALA A 263 -3.21 5.07 -22.39
C ALA A 263 -3.42 6.26 -21.45
N ILE A 264 -2.98 6.18 -20.19
CA ILE A 264 -3.16 7.26 -19.23
C ILE A 264 -2.29 8.48 -19.57
N ASN A 265 -1.09 8.25 -20.07
CA ASN A 265 -0.22 9.34 -20.53
C ASN A 265 -0.81 10.06 -21.75
N ASN A 266 -1.31 9.31 -22.73
CA ASN A 266 -1.93 9.89 -23.92
C ASN A 266 -3.24 10.61 -23.59
N GLY A 267 -4.01 10.10 -22.64
CA GLY A 267 -5.27 10.68 -22.20
C GLY A 267 -5.15 12.01 -21.46
N SER A 268 -3.96 12.39 -21.01
CA SER A 268 -3.75 13.63 -20.27
C SER A 268 -3.97 14.89 -21.11
N GLY A 269 -3.84 14.80 -22.45
CA GLY A 269 -3.88 15.95 -23.34
C GLY A 269 -2.73 16.93 -23.19
N THR A 270 -1.69 16.57 -22.43
CA THR A 270 -0.52 17.39 -22.12
C THR A 270 0.78 16.59 -22.33
N THR A 271 1.92 17.24 -22.10
CA THR A 271 3.23 16.58 -22.10
C THR A 271 3.54 15.87 -20.78
N SER A 272 2.70 16.02 -19.75
CA SER A 272 2.85 15.34 -18.48
C SER A 272 2.79 13.83 -18.63
N ARG A 273 3.56 13.14 -17.80
CA ARG A 273 3.64 11.68 -17.78
C ARG A 273 3.46 11.18 -16.35
N TYR A 274 2.98 9.96 -16.22
CA TYR A 274 2.86 9.29 -14.93
C TYR A 274 4.25 9.16 -14.29
N ASN A 275 4.41 9.73 -13.09
CA ASN A 275 5.64 9.69 -12.32
C ASN A 275 5.32 9.33 -10.87
N GLY A 276 5.59 8.09 -10.49
CA GLY A 276 5.24 7.60 -9.17
C GLY A 276 5.09 6.08 -9.14
N PHE A 277 4.50 5.58 -8.07
CA PHE A 277 4.14 4.17 -7.96
C PHE A 277 2.84 3.88 -8.69
N MET A 278 2.80 2.76 -9.40
CA MET A 278 1.58 2.20 -9.97
C MET A 278 1.34 0.83 -9.35
N TYR A 279 0.29 0.71 -8.58
CA TYR A 279 -0.11 -0.53 -7.92
C TYR A 279 -1.28 -1.13 -8.70
N LEU A 280 -1.07 -2.33 -9.23
CA LEU A 280 -2.10 -3.13 -9.84
C LEU A 280 -2.66 -4.13 -8.82
N GLY A 281 -3.89 -3.97 -8.41
CA GLY A 281 -4.64 -4.98 -7.64
C GLY A 281 -5.22 -6.00 -8.60
N LEU A 282 -4.72 -7.23 -8.55
CA LEU A 282 -5.03 -8.28 -9.52
C LEU A 282 -5.73 -9.47 -8.86
N MET A 283 -6.62 -10.10 -9.62
CA MET A 283 -7.15 -11.43 -9.34
C MET A 283 -6.67 -12.39 -10.41
N ILE A 284 -5.95 -13.43 -10.01
CA ILE A 284 -5.60 -14.52 -10.91
C ILE A 284 -6.75 -15.51 -10.88
N SER A 285 -7.55 -15.51 -11.94
CA SER A 285 -8.78 -16.29 -11.98
C SER A 285 -8.51 -17.79 -11.98
N THR A 286 -9.24 -18.53 -11.16
CA THR A 286 -9.20 -20.01 -11.16
C THR A 286 -9.87 -20.62 -12.38
N HIS A 287 -10.61 -19.82 -13.17
CA HIS A 287 -11.31 -20.28 -14.37
C HIS A 287 -10.38 -20.44 -15.57
N ASP A 288 -9.45 -19.49 -15.78
CA ASP A 288 -8.60 -19.43 -16.97
C ASP A 288 -7.13 -19.15 -16.67
N ASP A 289 -6.75 -19.09 -15.41
CA ASP A 289 -5.39 -18.78 -14.91
C ASP A 289 -4.83 -17.44 -15.41
N LYS A 290 -5.72 -16.49 -15.76
CA LYS A 290 -5.35 -15.17 -16.25
C LYS A 290 -5.53 -14.09 -15.20
N PRO A 291 -4.71 -13.01 -15.27
CA PRO A 291 -4.86 -11.87 -14.38
C PRO A 291 -6.02 -10.97 -14.83
N TYR A 292 -6.84 -10.58 -13.86
CA TYR A 292 -7.88 -9.58 -14.01
C TYR A 292 -7.59 -8.40 -13.10
N LEU A 293 -7.69 -7.21 -13.64
CA LEU A 293 -7.44 -5.98 -12.91
C LEU A 293 -8.66 -5.61 -12.07
N LEU A 294 -8.49 -5.63 -10.74
CA LEU A 294 -9.54 -5.27 -9.79
C LEU A 294 -9.57 -3.77 -9.53
N GLU A 295 -8.38 -3.18 -9.34
CA GLU A 295 -8.23 -1.76 -9.01
C GLU A 295 -6.83 -1.27 -9.34
N TYR A 296 -6.71 0.05 -9.47
CA TYR A 296 -5.44 0.76 -9.44
C TYR A 296 -5.27 1.47 -8.11
N ASN A 297 -4.02 1.52 -7.64
CA ASN A 297 -3.61 2.48 -6.62
C ASN A 297 -2.43 3.30 -7.15
N CYS A 298 -2.45 4.60 -6.93
CA CYS A 298 -1.42 5.53 -7.45
C CYS A 298 -0.29 5.80 -6.44
N ARG A 299 -0.16 4.92 -5.47
CA ARG A 299 0.82 4.95 -4.38
C ARG A 299 1.15 3.53 -3.96
N MET A 300 2.17 3.36 -3.13
CA MET A 300 2.47 2.05 -2.54
C MET A 300 1.39 1.65 -1.51
N GLY A 301 1.20 0.34 -1.34
CA GLY A 301 0.30 -0.19 -0.34
C GLY A 301 0.84 -0.14 1.08
N ASP A 302 -0.04 -0.27 2.04
CA ASP A 302 0.26 -0.42 3.46
C ASP A 302 -0.57 -1.60 4.01
N PRO A 303 0.00 -2.78 4.30
CA PRO A 303 1.39 -3.04 4.70
C PRO A 303 2.34 -3.56 3.61
N GLU A 304 1.99 -3.58 2.34
CA GLU A 304 2.85 -4.14 1.29
C GLU A 304 4.22 -3.47 1.24
N THR A 305 4.29 -2.15 1.45
CA THR A 305 5.53 -1.38 1.45
C THR A 305 6.53 -1.88 2.49
N GLN A 306 6.07 -2.16 3.71
CA GLN A 306 6.91 -2.68 4.79
C GLN A 306 7.60 -3.98 4.38
N ASN A 307 6.85 -4.86 3.74
CA ASN A 307 7.36 -6.13 3.22
C ASN A 307 8.38 -5.93 2.09
N ILE A 308 8.02 -5.13 1.09
CA ILE A 308 8.87 -4.86 -0.07
C ILE A 308 10.19 -4.20 0.34
N LEU A 309 10.15 -3.20 1.22
CA LEU A 309 11.35 -2.47 1.63
C LEU A 309 12.29 -3.33 2.48
N MET A 310 11.74 -4.23 3.31
CA MET A 310 12.55 -5.24 3.99
C MET A 310 13.28 -6.15 2.98
N TYR A 311 12.58 -6.59 1.96
CA TYR A 311 13.16 -7.39 0.87
C TYR A 311 14.26 -6.63 0.12
N LEU A 312 14.03 -5.37 -0.24
CA LEU A 312 15.01 -4.53 -0.94
C LEU A 312 16.25 -4.27 -0.08
N ASP A 313 16.07 -4.01 1.20
CA ASP A 313 17.20 -3.81 2.13
C ASP A 313 18.10 -5.05 2.21
N LYS A 314 17.50 -6.22 2.38
CA LYS A 314 18.26 -7.49 2.45
C LYS A 314 18.95 -7.83 1.14
N ASN A 315 18.47 -7.33 0.02
CA ASN A 315 19.07 -7.50 -1.29
C ASN A 315 19.94 -6.29 -1.73
N GLU A 316 20.27 -5.39 -0.80
CA GLU A 316 21.19 -4.26 -0.98
C GLU A 316 20.78 -3.28 -2.10
N VAL A 317 19.48 -3.06 -2.29
CA VAL A 317 18.93 -2.12 -3.25
C VAL A 317 18.78 -0.74 -2.62
N ASP A 318 19.42 0.28 -3.19
CA ASP A 318 19.24 1.67 -2.77
C ASP A 318 17.90 2.22 -3.29
N PHE A 319 17.05 2.66 -2.39
CA PHE A 319 15.70 3.10 -2.73
C PHE A 319 15.67 4.39 -3.57
N LEU A 320 16.57 5.34 -3.31
CA LEU A 320 16.63 6.59 -4.09
C LEU A 320 17.13 6.34 -5.51
N ASP A 321 18.06 5.43 -5.68
CA ASP A 321 18.47 4.98 -7.02
C ASP A 321 17.31 4.26 -7.72
N LEU A 322 16.59 3.42 -6.99
CA LEU A 322 15.48 2.64 -7.52
C LEU A 322 14.35 3.53 -8.07
N ILE A 323 13.99 4.60 -7.39
CA ILE A 323 12.97 5.55 -7.88
C ILE A 323 13.51 6.52 -8.93
N GLY A 324 14.80 6.43 -9.28
CA GLY A 324 15.44 7.27 -10.30
C GLY A 324 15.68 8.70 -9.85
N PHE A 325 15.90 8.91 -8.55
CA PHE A 325 16.20 10.24 -8.03
C PHE A 325 17.48 10.81 -8.69
N ASP A 326 17.45 12.10 -8.99
CA ASP A 326 18.57 12.83 -9.61
C ASP A 326 19.04 12.21 -10.95
N ASN A 327 18.08 11.70 -11.72
CA ASN A 327 18.31 11.04 -13.01
C ASN A 327 19.28 9.85 -12.94
N SER A 328 19.34 9.16 -11.81
CA SER A 328 20.06 7.90 -11.67
C SER A 328 19.71 6.94 -12.80
N GLN A 329 20.72 6.31 -13.35
CA GLN A 329 20.53 5.37 -14.45
C GLN A 329 20.72 3.94 -13.92
N TYR A 330 19.81 3.06 -14.33
CA TYR A 330 19.94 1.64 -14.02
C TYR A 330 20.96 0.99 -14.99
N PRO A 331 21.73 -0.01 -14.52
CA PRO A 331 22.49 -0.87 -15.42
C PRO A 331 21.57 -1.52 -16.46
N ASP A 332 22.06 -1.74 -17.68
CA ASP A 332 21.27 -2.33 -18.78
C ASP A 332 20.63 -3.68 -18.39
N ASN A 333 21.35 -4.47 -17.58
CA ASN A 333 20.90 -5.76 -17.07
C ASN A 333 20.14 -5.68 -15.75
N PHE A 334 19.80 -4.47 -15.26
CA PHE A 334 19.08 -4.31 -14.01
C PHE A 334 17.68 -4.92 -14.10
N ASN A 335 17.42 -5.85 -13.23
CA ASN A 335 16.13 -6.53 -13.14
C ASN A 335 15.90 -6.99 -11.70
N LEU A 336 14.82 -6.52 -11.08
CA LEU A 336 14.37 -6.97 -9.76
C LEU A 336 13.48 -8.22 -9.83
N SER A 337 13.23 -8.73 -11.03
CA SER A 337 12.45 -9.94 -11.18
C SER A 337 13.17 -11.13 -10.53
N PHE A 338 12.57 -11.65 -9.47
CA PHE A 338 13.03 -12.87 -8.79
C PHE A 338 12.88 -14.12 -9.67
N ILE A 339 12.15 -14.05 -10.78
CA ILE A 339 11.95 -15.16 -11.71
C ILE A 339 13.24 -15.51 -12.44
N ASP A 340 14.00 -14.49 -12.84
CA ASP A 340 15.20 -14.65 -13.66
C ASP A 340 16.50 -14.34 -12.94
N ASN A 341 16.43 -13.82 -11.74
CA ASN A 341 17.59 -13.24 -11.10
C ASN A 341 18.00 -14.02 -9.84
N LYS A 342 19.07 -14.79 -9.97
CA LYS A 342 19.70 -15.47 -8.84
C LYS A 342 20.33 -14.50 -7.82
N LYS A 343 20.41 -13.22 -8.14
CA LYS A 343 21.02 -12.19 -7.28
C LYS A 343 20.07 -11.78 -6.15
N TYR A 344 18.76 -11.72 -6.43
CA TYR A 344 17.76 -11.31 -5.45
C TYR A 344 17.02 -12.53 -4.92
N SER A 345 17.00 -12.70 -3.62
CA SER A 345 16.49 -13.92 -2.97
C SER A 345 15.84 -13.61 -1.63
N GLY A 346 15.20 -14.60 -1.07
CA GLY A 346 14.61 -14.58 0.25
C GLY A 346 13.11 -14.37 0.23
N TYR A 347 12.56 -14.38 1.42
CA TYR A 347 11.13 -14.31 1.68
C TYR A 347 10.86 -13.39 2.86
N CYS A 348 9.95 -12.44 2.71
CA CYS A 348 9.54 -11.53 3.78
C CYS A 348 8.13 -11.85 4.25
N CYS A 349 7.92 -11.76 5.56
CA CYS A 349 6.62 -11.88 6.20
C CYS A 349 6.32 -10.62 7.01
N THR A 350 5.14 -10.08 6.85
CA THR A 350 4.65 -8.90 7.56
C THR A 350 3.37 -9.25 8.27
N ILE A 351 3.32 -9.08 9.59
CA ILE A 351 2.13 -9.29 10.42
C ILE A 351 1.73 -7.97 11.07
N VAL A 352 0.51 -7.55 10.86
CA VAL A 352 -0.04 -6.32 11.45
C VAL A 352 -0.64 -6.62 12.81
N LEU A 353 -0.26 -5.85 13.82
CA LEU A 353 -0.89 -5.79 15.13
C LEU A 353 -1.92 -4.67 15.12
N ALA A 354 -3.17 -5.00 15.43
CA ALA A 354 -4.28 -4.07 15.43
C ALA A 354 -4.93 -3.94 16.82
N ALA A 355 -5.57 -2.79 17.05
CA ALA A 355 -6.37 -2.56 18.24
C ALA A 355 -7.73 -3.26 18.11
N THR A 356 -8.20 -3.87 19.19
CA THR A 356 -9.53 -4.49 19.24
C THR A 356 -10.60 -3.50 18.81
N GLY A 357 -11.53 -3.96 17.97
CA GLY A 357 -12.56 -3.13 17.34
C GLY A 357 -12.18 -2.61 15.93
N TYR A 358 -10.91 -2.73 15.53
CA TYR A 358 -10.52 -2.40 14.16
C TYR A 358 -11.20 -3.37 13.17
N PRO A 359 -11.68 -2.96 11.98
CA PRO A 359 -11.55 -1.60 11.43
C PRO A 359 -12.66 -0.60 11.81
N GLU A 360 -13.80 -1.03 12.37
CA GLU A 360 -14.99 -0.16 12.54
C GLU A 360 -14.81 0.84 13.67
N LYS A 361 -14.46 0.37 14.86
CA LYS A 361 -14.29 1.20 16.05
C LYS A 361 -13.15 0.68 16.93
N PRO A 362 -11.91 0.94 16.53
CA PRO A 362 -10.75 0.51 17.33
C PRO A 362 -10.70 1.24 18.67
N ILE A 363 -10.39 0.51 19.72
CA ILE A 363 -10.06 1.10 21.01
C ILE A 363 -8.75 1.86 20.92
N LYS A 364 -8.57 2.88 21.74
CA LYS A 364 -7.39 3.75 21.78
C LYS A 364 -6.96 4.00 23.21
N ASP A 365 -5.91 4.78 23.37
CA ASP A 365 -5.43 5.29 24.68
C ASP A 365 -4.96 4.19 25.62
N PHE A 366 -4.42 3.12 25.08
CA PHE A 366 -3.68 2.11 25.82
C PHE A 366 -2.23 2.06 25.34
N TYR A 367 -1.41 1.20 25.93
CA TYR A 367 0.04 1.24 25.77
C TYR A 367 0.60 -0.10 25.29
N ILE A 368 1.68 -0.03 24.53
CA ILE A 368 2.41 -1.20 24.01
C ILE A 368 3.80 -1.25 24.63
N ASP A 369 4.22 -2.45 25.01
CA ASP A 369 5.59 -2.74 25.44
C ASP A 369 6.29 -3.61 24.39
N LEU A 370 7.35 -3.08 23.81
CA LEU A 370 8.20 -3.77 22.83
C LEU A 370 9.51 -4.29 23.44
N SER A 371 9.72 -4.15 24.76
CA SER A 371 11.01 -4.43 25.42
C SER A 371 11.48 -5.88 25.28
N GLN A 372 10.55 -6.82 25.09
CA GLN A 372 10.87 -8.26 24.95
C GLN A 372 11.10 -8.66 23.48
N LEU A 373 10.81 -7.79 22.52
CA LEU A 373 11.06 -8.01 21.11
C LEU A 373 12.43 -7.42 20.76
N GLU A 374 13.30 -8.26 20.21
CA GLU A 374 14.62 -7.83 19.75
C GLU A 374 14.59 -7.60 18.23
N GLU A 375 14.84 -6.38 17.82
CA GLU A 375 15.07 -6.04 16.41
C GLU A 375 16.51 -6.37 16.02
N ASN A 376 16.68 -6.88 14.80
CA ASN A 376 17.98 -7.19 14.21
C ASN A 376 17.89 -7.08 12.68
N GLU A 377 18.89 -7.56 11.95
CA GLU A 377 18.87 -7.52 10.49
C GLU A 377 17.74 -8.35 9.83
N PHE A 378 17.11 -9.27 10.57
CA PHE A 378 16.04 -10.15 10.08
C PHE A 378 14.66 -9.81 10.64
N VAL A 379 14.60 -8.94 11.63
CA VAL A 379 13.35 -8.54 12.32
C VAL A 379 13.30 -7.03 12.47
N LYS A 380 12.27 -6.41 11.91
CA LYS A 380 12.03 -4.97 12.02
C LYS A 380 10.56 -4.69 12.36
N VAL A 381 10.35 -3.77 13.32
CA VAL A 381 9.03 -3.24 13.65
C VAL A 381 8.83 -1.91 12.93
N PHE A 382 7.76 -1.79 12.14
CA PHE A 382 7.33 -0.51 11.59
C PHE A 382 6.06 -0.05 12.29
N HIS A 383 6.12 1.14 12.88
CA HIS A 383 5.01 1.73 13.62
C HIS A 383 3.98 2.37 12.69
N ALA A 384 2.72 2.35 13.12
CA ALA A 384 1.62 3.05 12.47
C ALA A 384 0.91 3.94 13.51
N GLY A 385 -0.19 3.48 14.09
CA GLY A 385 -0.97 4.23 15.07
C GLY A 385 -0.33 4.28 16.45
N THR A 386 0.81 4.93 16.58
CA THR A 386 1.54 5.07 17.85
C THR A 386 2.10 6.49 18.03
N GLN A 387 2.22 6.89 19.28
CA GLN A 387 2.95 8.10 19.66
C GLN A 387 3.64 7.90 21.01
N ILE A 388 4.72 8.63 21.25
CA ILE A 388 5.39 8.65 22.56
C ILE A 388 4.63 9.60 23.48
N ASN A 389 4.25 9.10 24.64
CA ASN A 389 3.61 9.86 25.70
C ASN A 389 4.30 9.56 27.03
N ASN A 390 4.99 10.56 27.59
CA ASN A 390 5.76 10.41 28.84
C ASN A 390 6.70 9.20 28.85
N GLY A 391 7.36 8.96 27.74
CA GLY A 391 8.30 7.84 27.57
C GLY A 391 7.67 6.48 27.27
N SER A 392 6.34 6.39 27.24
CA SER A 392 5.60 5.18 26.93
C SER A 392 5.00 5.22 25.53
N LEU A 393 4.85 4.07 24.90
CA LEU A 393 4.31 3.94 23.56
C LEU A 393 2.78 3.83 23.61
N LYS A 394 2.11 4.93 23.28
CA LYS A 394 0.65 5.04 23.30
C LYS A 394 0.04 4.69 21.96
N VAL A 395 -1.04 3.91 21.96
CA VAL A 395 -1.80 3.55 20.77
C VAL A 395 -2.78 4.68 20.39
N THR A 396 -2.72 5.11 19.14
CA THR A 396 -3.51 6.22 18.59
C THR A 396 -4.36 5.85 17.38
N GLY A 397 -4.22 4.64 16.86
CA GLY A 397 -4.94 4.20 15.66
C GLY A 397 -5.23 2.72 15.61
N GLY A 398 -6.05 2.30 14.66
CA GLY A 398 -6.52 0.93 14.54
C GLY A 398 -5.42 -0.07 14.23
N ARG A 399 -4.64 0.17 13.19
CA ARG A 399 -3.39 -0.58 12.95
C ARG A 399 -2.30 0.09 13.76
N ILE A 400 -1.69 -0.66 14.66
CA ILE A 400 -0.74 -0.14 15.64
C ILE A 400 0.67 -0.15 15.08
N LEU A 401 1.08 -1.32 14.61
CA LEU A 401 2.43 -1.57 14.07
C LEU A 401 2.41 -2.86 13.25
N SER A 402 3.52 -3.13 12.58
CA SER A 402 3.75 -4.42 11.93
C SER A 402 5.10 -4.99 12.35
N VAL A 403 5.14 -6.31 12.48
CA VAL A 403 6.38 -7.08 12.61
C VAL A 403 6.76 -7.60 11.23
N ASN A 404 7.98 -7.31 10.81
CA ASN A 404 8.49 -7.62 9.48
C ASN A 404 9.74 -8.47 9.59
N THR A 405 9.76 -9.59 8.88
CA THR A 405 10.87 -10.53 8.93
C THR A 405 11.36 -10.90 7.54
N TYR A 406 12.62 -11.29 7.48
CA TYR A 406 13.24 -11.86 6.31
C TYR A 406 13.78 -13.25 6.64
N GLY A 407 13.57 -14.21 5.77
CA GLY A 407 14.12 -15.55 5.86
C GLY A 407 14.60 -16.03 4.50
N GLU A 408 15.51 -17.00 4.50
CA GLU A 408 15.96 -17.64 3.27
C GLU A 408 14.84 -18.46 2.60
N ASP A 409 13.89 -18.94 3.41
CA ASP A 409 12.70 -19.63 2.95
C ASP A 409 11.44 -19.06 3.62
N LYS A 410 10.29 -19.44 3.08
CA LYS A 410 8.97 -19.02 3.55
C LYS A 410 8.74 -19.35 5.02
N GLN A 411 9.02 -20.57 5.41
CA GLN A 411 8.69 -21.05 6.75
C GLN A 411 9.52 -20.34 7.83
N SER A 412 10.81 -20.12 7.59
CA SER A 412 11.66 -19.42 8.55
C SER A 412 11.23 -17.96 8.75
N ALA A 413 10.84 -17.27 7.69
CA ALA A 413 10.33 -15.91 7.79
C ALA A 413 9.03 -15.85 8.61
N ILE A 414 8.08 -16.75 8.35
CA ILE A 414 6.80 -16.83 9.05
C ILE A 414 6.99 -17.18 10.53
N ASP A 415 7.78 -18.20 10.82
CA ASP A 415 8.03 -18.64 12.20
C ASP A 415 8.67 -17.53 13.03
N THR A 416 9.66 -16.84 12.48
CA THR A 416 10.31 -15.71 13.14
C THR A 416 9.33 -14.56 13.38
N ALA A 417 8.44 -14.29 12.44
CA ALA A 417 7.44 -13.24 12.58
C ALA A 417 6.46 -13.55 13.74
N TYR A 418 5.94 -14.76 13.81
CA TYR A 418 5.03 -15.15 14.88
C TYR A 418 5.71 -15.24 16.25
N GLU A 419 6.94 -15.75 16.31
CA GLU A 419 7.73 -15.71 17.54
C GLU A 419 7.91 -14.26 18.02
N SER A 420 8.27 -13.37 17.13
CA SER A 420 8.52 -11.96 17.47
C SER A 420 7.25 -11.23 17.93
N ILE A 421 6.14 -11.37 17.21
CA ILE A 421 4.89 -10.66 17.56
C ILE A 421 4.31 -11.17 18.89
N SER A 422 4.54 -12.43 19.24
CA SER A 422 4.08 -13.00 20.52
C SER A 422 4.73 -12.35 21.74
N LYS A 423 5.87 -11.66 21.57
CA LYS A 423 6.60 -10.96 22.63
C LYS A 423 6.06 -9.57 22.92
N ILE A 424 5.15 -9.07 22.10
CA ILE A 424 4.55 -7.74 22.28
C ILE A 424 3.45 -7.83 23.33
N LYS A 425 3.47 -6.90 24.28
CA LYS A 425 2.49 -6.82 25.37
C LYS A 425 1.69 -5.52 25.29
N ALA A 426 0.43 -5.57 25.72
CA ALA A 426 -0.47 -4.42 25.79
C ALA A 426 -0.91 -4.17 27.23
N TYR A 427 -1.06 -2.89 27.60
CA TYR A 427 -1.34 -2.44 28.95
C TYR A 427 -2.38 -1.33 28.93
N THR A 428 -3.26 -1.31 29.93
CA THR A 428 -4.27 -0.25 30.06
C THR A 428 -3.70 1.05 30.61
N ASP A 429 -2.54 1.00 31.30
CA ASP A 429 -1.91 2.14 31.97
C ASP A 429 -0.48 2.40 31.44
N SER A 430 -0.05 3.64 31.55
CA SER A 430 1.28 4.09 31.09
C SER A 430 2.45 3.50 31.89
N ASP A 431 2.18 3.04 33.12
CA ASP A 431 3.20 2.44 34.01
C ASP A 431 3.46 0.96 33.64
N LEU A 432 2.75 0.41 32.67
CA LEU A 432 2.87 -0.99 32.21
C LEU A 432 2.65 -2.00 33.34
N LYS A 433 1.65 -1.78 34.16
CA LYS A 433 1.30 -2.66 35.31
C LYS A 433 0.13 -3.57 35.06
N ASN A 434 -0.86 -3.12 34.27
CA ASN A 434 -2.10 -3.83 34.01
C ASN A 434 -2.11 -4.38 32.58
N GLU A 435 -1.43 -5.52 32.41
CA GLU A 435 -1.40 -6.24 31.14
C GLU A 435 -2.81 -6.74 30.77
N ASP A 436 -3.18 -6.53 29.52
CA ASP A 436 -4.47 -6.99 28.98
C ASP A 436 -4.32 -7.37 27.50
N ASP A 437 -4.21 -8.66 27.25
CA ASP A 437 -4.02 -9.23 25.92
C ASP A 437 -5.25 -9.02 25.01
N SER A 438 -6.43 -8.69 25.59
CA SER A 438 -7.65 -8.44 24.83
C SER A 438 -7.67 -7.09 24.09
N LEU A 439 -6.71 -6.21 24.37
CA LEU A 439 -6.60 -4.88 23.76
C LEU A 439 -6.15 -4.94 22.30
N VAL A 440 -5.47 -6.01 21.89
CA VAL A 440 -4.84 -6.14 20.57
C VAL A 440 -5.15 -7.49 19.95
N PHE A 441 -5.00 -7.56 18.64
CA PHE A 441 -5.10 -8.82 17.90
C PHE A 441 -4.25 -8.80 16.62
N PHE A 442 -3.97 -9.96 16.10
CA PHE A 442 -3.36 -10.20 14.79
C PHE A 442 -3.87 -11.51 14.21
N ARG A 443 -3.77 -11.67 12.90
CA ARG A 443 -4.15 -12.94 12.25
C ARG A 443 -3.08 -14.00 12.47
N SER A 444 -3.52 -15.23 12.77
CA SER A 444 -2.65 -16.38 12.99
C SER A 444 -2.28 -17.14 11.70
N ASP A 445 -2.86 -16.78 10.56
CA ASP A 445 -2.76 -17.51 9.30
C ASP A 445 -1.99 -16.78 8.18
N ILE A 446 -1.25 -15.73 8.51
CA ILE A 446 -0.45 -15.00 7.52
C ILE A 446 0.62 -15.94 6.95
N GLY A 447 0.65 -16.05 5.63
CA GLY A 447 1.55 -16.97 4.92
C GLY A 447 0.91 -18.29 4.52
N SER A 448 -0.34 -18.52 4.91
CA SER A 448 -1.08 -19.71 4.50
C SER A 448 -1.61 -19.62 3.06
#